data_9c8b50e2b5d95e31812582edf0b1d40f
#
_entry.id   9c8b50e2b5d95e31812582edf0b1d40f
#
_cell.length_a   1.000
_cell.length_b   1.000
_cell.length_c   1.000
_cell.angle_alpha   90.00
_cell.angle_beta   90.00
_cell.angle_gamma   90.00
#
_symmetry.space_group_name_H-M   'P 1'
#
loop_
_entity.id
_entity.type
_entity.pdbx_description
1 polymer ?
#
loop_
_entity_poly.entity_id
_entity_poly.type
_entity_poly.pdbx_seq_one_letter_code
_entity_poly.pdbx_strand_id
1 'polypeptide(L)'
;MKSDNTQSTIGIIGGSGIYDLDKLTDAQWIDVESSFGKPSDSILIGFINDQRVAFLPRHGRGHRYSPSEINYLANIDALKRCGVNRLFSFSAVGSLSEKIKPGTFVIVDQFIDQTFARKKSFFYDGFVAHVSMANPVCSDLGDIVEQTARKIKLHVKRGGTYLVMEGPQFSTLAESRLYRTLGSDIIGMTNMPEAKLAREAEIAYCSIAMVTDYDCWHDDHDNVTAQSVLVTLSKNISEAKRLIQTTITSVDKVFKPCSDGCNTSLDNALCTGLKFRSETSQRKLETVAKRVINKSGW
;
A
#
# COMPACT_ATOMS: atom_id res chain seq x y z
N MET A 1 -17.90 18.27 23.40
CA MET A 1 -16.47 18.09 23.18
C MET A 1 -16.20 18.35 21.70
N LYS A 2 -15.54 19.46 21.39
CA LYS A 2 -15.10 19.77 20.00
C LYS A 2 -14.02 18.75 19.63
N SER A 3 -14.24 18.00 18.57
CA SER A 3 -13.25 17.09 18.01
C SER A 3 -12.11 17.94 17.42
N ASP A 4 -11.05 18.15 18.17
CA ASP A 4 -9.76 18.61 17.66
C ASP A 4 -9.16 17.47 16.81
N ASN A 5 -9.63 17.34 15.58
CA ASN A 5 -9.19 16.27 14.69
C ASN A 5 -8.70 16.82 13.36
N THR A 6 -7.67 17.64 13.40
CA THR A 6 -7.00 18.16 12.21
C THR A 6 -5.64 17.51 11.95
N GLN A 7 -5.11 16.72 12.88
CA GLN A 7 -3.81 16.09 12.69
C GLN A 7 -3.96 14.76 11.90
N SER A 8 -3.41 14.76 10.69
CA SER A 8 -3.37 13.59 9.81
C SER A 8 -2.44 12.52 10.36
N THR A 9 -2.88 11.25 10.42
CA THR A 9 -1.99 10.12 10.67
C THR A 9 -1.46 9.58 9.35
N ILE A 10 -0.14 9.42 9.25
CA ILE A 10 0.52 8.82 8.11
C ILE A 10 0.66 7.32 8.37
N GLY A 11 0.12 6.49 7.48
CA GLY A 11 0.32 5.05 7.48
C GLY A 11 1.54 4.65 6.68
N ILE A 12 2.26 3.65 7.16
CA ILE A 12 3.33 2.98 6.42
C ILE A 12 3.09 1.48 6.53
N ILE A 13 3.05 0.83 5.38
CA ILE A 13 2.97 -0.62 5.30
C ILE A 13 4.17 -1.15 4.53
N GLY A 14 4.82 -2.19 5.06
CA GLY A 14 6.01 -2.73 4.42
C GLY A 14 6.48 -4.05 5.02
N GLY A 15 7.56 -4.57 4.46
CA GLY A 15 8.23 -5.77 4.94
C GLY A 15 9.08 -5.54 6.19
N SER A 16 9.80 -6.61 6.59
CA SER A 16 10.66 -6.61 7.77
C SER A 16 11.74 -5.52 7.69
N GLY A 17 12.00 -4.85 8.81
CA GLY A 17 13.09 -3.88 8.95
C GLY A 17 12.74 -2.42 8.66
N ILE A 18 11.58 -2.13 8.06
CA ILE A 18 11.19 -0.74 7.72
C ILE A 18 10.67 0.03 8.95
N TYR A 19 10.13 -0.65 9.93
CA TYR A 19 9.51 -0.05 11.13
C TYR A 19 10.50 0.27 12.28
N ASP A 20 11.76 -0.13 12.15
CA ASP A 20 12.83 0.22 13.10
C ASP A 20 13.49 1.53 12.64
N LEU A 21 12.94 2.66 13.08
CA LEU A 21 13.38 4.01 12.71
C LEU A 21 13.95 4.75 13.92
N ASP A 22 15.18 5.24 13.79
CA ASP A 22 15.93 5.92 14.87
C ASP A 22 15.23 7.20 15.40
N LYS A 23 14.36 7.82 14.60
CA LYS A 23 13.66 9.07 14.95
C LYS A 23 12.22 8.87 15.42
N LEU A 24 11.81 7.64 15.64
CA LEU A 24 10.46 7.34 16.11
C LEU A 24 10.41 7.54 17.65
N THR A 25 9.60 8.49 18.10
CA THR A 25 9.38 8.77 19.53
C THR A 25 8.02 8.25 19.98
N ASP A 26 7.88 8.00 21.29
CA ASP A 26 6.65 7.53 21.93
C ASP A 26 6.06 6.28 21.23
N ALA A 27 6.95 5.40 20.77
CA ALA A 27 6.61 4.23 19.99
C ALA A 27 5.96 3.15 20.86
N GLN A 28 4.79 2.69 20.47
CA GLN A 28 4.09 1.58 21.12
C GLN A 28 3.38 0.68 20.12
N TRP A 29 3.44 -0.63 20.34
CA TRP A 29 2.65 -1.60 19.62
C TRP A 29 1.25 -1.66 20.19
N ILE A 30 0.23 -1.52 19.33
CA ILE A 30 -1.17 -1.61 19.72
C ILE A 30 -1.87 -2.70 18.91
N ASP A 31 -2.72 -3.46 19.55
CA ASP A 31 -3.63 -4.39 18.87
C ASP A 31 -4.88 -3.64 18.45
N VAL A 32 -5.23 -3.75 17.17
CA VAL A 32 -6.40 -3.09 16.60
C VAL A 32 -7.36 -4.16 16.09
N GLU A 33 -8.54 -4.19 16.66
CA GLU A 33 -9.61 -5.06 16.17
C GLU A 33 -10.18 -4.52 14.86
N SER A 34 -10.39 -5.41 13.90
CA SER A 34 -11.01 -5.10 12.63
C SER A 34 -12.28 -5.93 12.43
N SER A 35 -13.29 -5.33 11.82
CA SER A 35 -14.52 -6.03 11.43
C SER A 35 -14.29 -7.11 10.36
N PHE A 36 -13.08 -7.17 9.80
CA PHE A 36 -12.67 -8.10 8.74
C PHE A 36 -11.72 -9.20 9.24
N GLY A 37 -11.57 -9.36 10.54
CA GLY A 37 -10.68 -10.32 11.16
C GLY A 37 -9.38 -9.71 11.68
N LYS A 38 -8.38 -10.55 11.94
CA LYS A 38 -7.11 -10.08 12.50
C LYS A 38 -6.22 -9.47 11.41
N PRO A 39 -5.63 -8.29 11.65
CA PRO A 39 -4.52 -7.77 10.85
C PRO A 39 -3.28 -8.69 10.90
N SER A 40 -2.34 -8.47 9.99
CA SER A 40 -1.11 -9.25 9.93
C SER A 40 -0.25 -9.16 11.20
N ASP A 41 -0.34 -8.03 11.90
CA ASP A 41 0.34 -7.80 13.19
C ASP A 41 -0.33 -6.67 13.97
N SER A 42 0.13 -6.42 15.20
CA SER A 42 -0.10 -5.18 15.93
C SER A 42 0.43 -3.99 15.09
N ILE A 43 -0.12 -2.82 15.30
CA ILE A 43 0.31 -1.59 14.62
C ILE A 43 1.27 -0.83 15.54
N LEU A 44 2.45 -0.44 15.04
CA LEU A 44 3.37 0.43 15.76
C LEU A 44 2.95 1.88 15.55
N ILE A 45 2.50 2.53 16.61
CA ILE A 45 2.16 3.96 16.61
C ILE A 45 3.30 4.74 17.26
N GLY A 46 3.61 5.90 16.71
CA GLY A 46 4.61 6.82 17.28
C GLY A 46 4.58 8.16 16.58
N PHE A 47 5.63 8.96 16.82
CA PHE A 47 5.76 10.30 16.21
C PHE A 47 7.12 10.47 15.55
N ILE A 48 7.13 11.14 14.41
CA ILE A 48 8.34 11.62 13.72
C ILE A 48 8.14 13.12 13.50
N ASN A 49 8.94 13.98 14.17
CA ASN A 49 8.80 15.44 14.12
C ASN A 49 7.35 15.90 14.37
N ASP A 50 6.75 15.43 15.44
CA ASP A 50 5.35 15.68 15.86
C ASP A 50 4.28 15.19 14.87
N GLN A 51 4.66 14.53 13.79
CA GLN A 51 3.71 13.87 12.89
C GLN A 51 3.41 12.47 13.39
N ARG A 52 2.15 12.19 13.69
CA ARG A 52 1.70 10.87 14.11
C ARG A 52 1.82 9.88 12.95
N VAL A 53 2.43 8.73 13.21
CA VAL A 53 2.67 7.66 12.23
C VAL A 53 2.17 6.32 12.74
N ALA A 54 1.73 5.47 11.80
CA ALA A 54 1.26 4.12 12.06
C ALA A 54 1.97 3.15 11.10
N PHE A 55 2.76 2.23 11.63
CA PHE A 55 3.48 1.21 10.85
C PHE A 55 2.80 -0.15 10.99
N LEU A 56 2.56 -0.83 9.87
CA LEU A 56 2.05 -2.19 9.84
C LEU A 56 3.00 -3.12 9.09
N PRO A 57 3.56 -4.17 9.76
CA PRO A 57 4.29 -5.23 9.08
C PRO A 57 3.34 -6.06 8.21
N ARG A 58 3.42 -5.90 6.86
CA ARG A 58 2.49 -6.53 5.92
C ARG A 58 2.41 -8.05 6.07
N HIS A 59 3.54 -8.71 6.24
CA HIS A 59 3.65 -10.17 6.41
C HIS A 59 3.67 -10.61 7.89
N GLY A 60 3.39 -9.69 8.82
CA GLY A 60 3.65 -9.89 10.24
C GLY A 60 5.14 -9.92 10.57
N ARG A 61 5.50 -9.63 11.83
CA ARG A 61 6.88 -9.75 12.32
C ARG A 61 7.34 -11.21 12.19
N GLY A 62 8.54 -11.39 11.64
CA GLY A 62 9.09 -12.72 11.31
C GLY A 62 8.58 -13.27 9.98
N HIS A 63 7.91 -12.47 9.14
CA HIS A 63 7.43 -12.87 7.80
C HIS A 63 6.55 -14.14 7.84
N ARG A 64 5.53 -14.14 8.70
CA ARG A 64 4.70 -15.31 9.02
C ARG A 64 3.64 -15.65 7.99
N TYR A 65 3.26 -14.68 7.18
CA TYR A 65 2.19 -14.82 6.18
C TYR A 65 2.77 -14.72 4.78
N SER A 66 2.45 -15.69 3.94
CA SER A 66 2.66 -15.60 2.49
C SER A 66 1.77 -14.50 1.88
N PRO A 67 2.06 -14.03 0.66
CA PRO A 67 1.28 -12.94 0.04
C PRO A 67 -0.23 -13.18 0.02
N SER A 68 -0.69 -14.41 -0.16
CA SER A 68 -2.12 -14.73 -0.27
C SER A 68 -2.78 -15.06 1.09
N GLU A 69 -1.99 -15.30 2.15
CA GLU A 69 -2.49 -15.45 3.52
C GLU A 69 -2.68 -14.10 4.24
N ILE A 70 -2.13 -13.02 3.69
CA ILE A 70 -2.32 -11.68 4.26
C ILE A 70 -3.81 -11.30 4.25
N ASN A 71 -4.32 -10.91 5.40
CA ASN A 71 -5.65 -10.33 5.50
C ASN A 71 -5.61 -8.84 5.15
N TYR A 72 -5.59 -8.53 3.85
CA TYR A 72 -5.51 -7.15 3.36
C TYR A 72 -6.67 -6.28 3.82
N LEU A 73 -7.89 -6.85 3.92
CA LEU A 73 -9.05 -6.11 4.43
C LEU A 73 -8.82 -5.66 5.87
N ALA A 74 -8.42 -6.59 6.74
CA ALA A 74 -8.15 -6.27 8.14
C ALA A 74 -7.00 -5.26 8.28
N ASN A 75 -5.96 -5.36 7.46
CA ASN A 75 -4.82 -4.45 7.48
C ASN A 75 -5.25 -3.01 7.16
N ILE A 76 -6.00 -2.81 6.09
CA ILE A 76 -6.45 -1.47 5.67
C ILE A 76 -7.50 -0.90 6.63
N ASP A 77 -8.46 -1.72 7.10
CA ASP A 77 -9.44 -1.29 8.11
C ASP A 77 -8.76 -0.89 9.43
N ALA A 78 -7.79 -1.66 9.91
CA ALA A 78 -7.05 -1.35 11.14
C ALA A 78 -6.25 -0.05 11.01
N LEU A 79 -5.59 0.19 9.88
CA LEU A 79 -4.92 1.45 9.60
C LEU A 79 -5.92 2.63 9.55
N LYS A 80 -7.08 2.43 8.93
CA LYS A 80 -8.16 3.44 8.92
C LYS A 80 -8.67 3.75 10.32
N ARG A 81 -8.83 2.74 11.19
CA ARG A 81 -9.20 2.90 12.62
C ARG A 81 -8.14 3.68 13.41
N CYS A 82 -6.86 3.57 13.04
CA CYS A 82 -5.79 4.40 13.59
C CYS A 82 -5.79 5.86 13.09
N GLY A 83 -6.75 6.25 12.23
CA GLY A 83 -6.86 7.59 11.66
C GLY A 83 -5.98 7.82 10.43
N VAL A 84 -5.46 6.75 9.83
CA VAL A 84 -4.66 6.86 8.59
C VAL A 84 -5.54 7.34 7.45
N ASN A 85 -5.09 8.42 6.79
CA ASN A 85 -5.69 8.97 5.58
C ASN A 85 -4.70 9.13 4.42
N ARG A 86 -3.41 8.91 4.68
CA ARG A 86 -2.31 8.85 3.72
C ARG A 86 -1.49 7.60 4.02
N LEU A 87 -1.28 6.75 3.03
CA LEU A 87 -0.61 5.46 3.18
C LEU A 87 0.54 5.32 2.18
N PHE A 88 1.76 5.15 2.68
CA PHE A 88 2.93 4.80 1.90
C PHE A 88 3.20 3.29 2.02
N SER A 89 3.22 2.62 0.89
CA SER A 89 3.43 1.17 0.80
C SER A 89 4.79 0.88 0.19
N PHE A 90 5.61 0.13 0.92
CA PHE A 90 6.93 -0.30 0.47
C PHE A 90 6.93 -1.80 0.16
N SER A 91 7.45 -2.18 -0.99
CA SER A 91 7.56 -3.58 -1.42
C SER A 91 8.85 -3.84 -2.18
N ALA A 92 9.44 -5.03 -2.00
CA ALA A 92 10.48 -5.54 -2.87
C ALA A 92 9.84 -6.08 -4.17
N VAL A 93 10.48 -5.83 -5.31
CA VAL A 93 9.98 -6.19 -6.63
C VAL A 93 11.12 -6.61 -7.56
N GLY A 94 10.80 -7.48 -8.53
CA GLY A 94 11.64 -7.72 -9.68
C GLY A 94 11.41 -6.67 -10.78
N SER A 95 12.43 -6.41 -11.59
CA SER A 95 12.33 -5.58 -12.78
C SER A 95 11.98 -6.42 -14.01
N LEU A 96 11.06 -5.94 -14.81
CA LEU A 96 10.73 -6.47 -16.14
C LEU A 96 11.33 -5.63 -17.28
N SER A 97 12.18 -4.64 -16.94
CA SER A 97 12.74 -3.67 -17.87
C SER A 97 14.24 -3.46 -17.62
N GLU A 98 15.06 -3.54 -18.67
CA GLU A 98 16.50 -3.24 -18.60
C GLU A 98 16.80 -1.82 -18.10
N LYS A 99 15.86 -0.90 -18.30
CA LYS A 99 16.00 0.51 -17.89
C LYS A 99 15.84 0.71 -16.37
N ILE A 100 15.31 -0.28 -15.68
CA ILE A 100 15.02 -0.21 -14.23
C ILE A 100 15.91 -1.22 -13.52
N LYS A 101 17.09 -0.77 -13.09
CA LYS A 101 18.12 -1.63 -12.48
C LYS A 101 17.81 -1.95 -11.02
N PRO A 102 18.27 -3.10 -10.49
CA PRO A 102 18.29 -3.36 -9.06
C PRO A 102 18.90 -2.20 -8.27
N GLY A 103 18.29 -1.86 -7.13
CA GLY A 103 18.62 -0.65 -6.34
C GLY A 103 17.82 0.59 -6.73
N THR A 104 17.06 0.56 -7.84
CA THR A 104 16.13 1.65 -8.20
C THR A 104 14.87 1.60 -7.35
N PHE A 105 14.40 2.77 -6.91
CA PHE A 105 13.08 2.93 -6.29
C PHE A 105 12.08 3.39 -7.35
N VAL A 106 10.98 2.68 -7.53
CA VAL A 106 9.93 3.05 -8.50
C VAL A 106 8.72 3.57 -7.74
N ILE A 107 8.32 4.81 -8.03
CA ILE A 107 7.05 5.36 -7.56
C ILE A 107 5.99 4.95 -8.56
N VAL A 108 5.22 3.93 -8.19
CA VAL A 108 4.25 3.26 -9.05
C VAL A 108 3.09 4.19 -9.39
N ASP A 109 2.60 4.14 -10.62
CA ASP A 109 1.39 4.88 -11.04
C ASP A 109 0.30 3.98 -11.60
N GLN A 110 0.61 2.75 -12.05
CA GLN A 110 -0.35 1.81 -12.59
C GLN A 110 -0.13 0.37 -12.12
N PHE A 111 -1.21 -0.43 -12.16
CA PHE A 111 -1.17 -1.84 -11.80
C PHE A 111 -1.83 -2.74 -12.84
N ILE A 112 -1.27 -3.94 -12.99
CA ILE A 112 -1.94 -5.10 -13.59
C ILE A 112 -2.11 -6.14 -12.49
N ASP A 113 -3.37 -6.48 -12.15
CA ASP A 113 -3.70 -7.40 -11.06
C ASP A 113 -3.92 -8.82 -11.62
N GLN A 114 -2.93 -9.69 -11.44
CA GLN A 114 -2.96 -11.12 -11.77
C GLN A 114 -3.22 -12.00 -10.54
N THR A 115 -3.62 -11.43 -9.42
CA THR A 115 -4.02 -12.22 -8.25
C THR A 115 -5.42 -12.82 -8.43
N PHE A 116 -5.69 -14.01 -7.87
CA PHE A 116 -6.97 -14.71 -8.06
C PHE A 116 -7.58 -15.29 -6.78
N ALA A 117 -6.79 -15.55 -5.73
CA ALA A 117 -7.28 -16.19 -4.51
C ALA A 117 -7.55 -15.21 -3.35
N ARG A 118 -7.53 -13.89 -3.59
CA ARG A 118 -7.65 -12.84 -2.57
C ARG A 118 -9.00 -12.16 -2.60
N LYS A 119 -9.52 -11.79 -1.43
CA LYS A 119 -10.68 -10.88 -1.35
C LYS A 119 -10.25 -9.47 -1.74
N LYS A 120 -10.94 -8.85 -2.70
CA LYS A 120 -10.50 -7.62 -3.38
C LYS A 120 -11.36 -6.40 -3.10
N SER A 121 -12.36 -6.49 -2.23
CA SER A 121 -13.27 -5.39 -1.89
C SER A 121 -13.73 -5.49 -0.44
N PHE A 122 -14.11 -4.38 0.15
CA PHE A 122 -14.87 -4.31 1.39
C PHE A 122 -16.36 -4.49 1.16
N PHE A 123 -16.84 -4.19 -0.03
CA PHE A 123 -18.26 -4.10 -0.38
C PHE A 123 -18.76 -5.44 -0.91
N TYR A 124 -19.20 -6.29 0.01
CA TYR A 124 -19.84 -7.59 -0.21
C TYR A 124 -21.13 -7.71 0.61
N ASP A 125 -21.77 -8.85 0.54
CA ASP A 125 -22.90 -9.25 1.39
C ASP A 125 -24.07 -8.26 1.35
N GLY A 126 -24.44 -7.80 0.15
CA GLY A 126 -25.60 -6.91 -0.05
C GLY A 126 -25.31 -5.42 0.14
N PHE A 127 -24.05 -5.02 0.14
CA PHE A 127 -23.68 -3.61 0.04
C PHE A 127 -22.60 -3.47 -1.04
N VAL A 128 -22.98 -2.98 -2.21
CA VAL A 128 -22.12 -2.91 -3.40
C VAL A 128 -21.66 -1.48 -3.67
N ALA A 129 -20.38 -1.33 -3.97
CA ALA A 129 -19.79 -0.10 -4.45
C ALA A 129 -18.81 -0.37 -5.59
N HIS A 130 -18.73 0.52 -6.57
CA HIS A 130 -17.79 0.47 -7.69
C HIS A 130 -16.92 1.73 -7.71
N VAL A 131 -15.77 1.69 -7.02
CA VAL A 131 -14.82 2.79 -7.02
C VAL A 131 -14.03 2.84 -8.34
N SER A 132 -13.75 4.04 -8.82
CA SER A 132 -12.89 4.23 -9.99
C SER A 132 -11.44 3.86 -9.67
N MET A 133 -10.83 3.05 -10.52
CA MET A 133 -9.44 2.60 -10.43
C MET A 133 -8.56 3.05 -11.60
N ALA A 134 -9.03 4.00 -12.43
CA ALA A 134 -8.22 4.53 -13.53
C ALA A 134 -6.92 5.18 -13.02
N ASN A 135 -6.99 5.86 -11.88
CA ASN A 135 -5.85 6.39 -11.15
C ASN A 135 -5.77 5.67 -9.78
N PRO A 136 -5.07 4.53 -9.70
CA PRO A 136 -5.09 3.66 -8.51
C PRO A 136 -4.28 4.19 -7.34
N VAL A 137 -3.43 5.19 -7.56
CA VAL A 137 -2.53 5.81 -6.56
C VAL A 137 -2.76 7.32 -6.49
N CYS A 138 -2.28 7.94 -5.43
CA CYS A 138 -2.34 9.39 -5.23
C CYS A 138 -1.12 10.06 -5.88
N SER A 139 -1.35 10.89 -6.90
CA SER A 139 -0.28 11.63 -7.61
C SER A 139 0.43 12.61 -6.67
N ASP A 140 -0.33 13.34 -5.84
CA ASP A 140 0.23 14.32 -4.89
C ASP A 140 1.23 13.66 -3.91
N LEU A 141 0.91 12.48 -3.38
CA LEU A 141 1.85 11.73 -2.53
C LEU A 141 3.06 11.24 -3.34
N GLY A 142 2.83 10.82 -4.57
CA GLY A 142 3.91 10.41 -5.47
C GLY A 142 4.89 11.55 -5.75
N ASP A 143 4.39 12.78 -5.94
CA ASP A 143 5.21 13.97 -6.17
C ASP A 143 6.04 14.34 -4.95
N ILE A 144 5.46 14.23 -3.74
CA ILE A 144 6.18 14.44 -2.48
C ILE A 144 7.31 13.42 -2.34
N VAL A 145 7.04 12.13 -2.63
CA VAL A 145 8.06 11.07 -2.57
C VAL A 145 9.17 11.33 -3.58
N GLU A 146 8.84 11.70 -4.82
CA GLU A 146 9.83 12.00 -5.85
C GLU A 146 10.75 13.17 -5.46
N GLN A 147 10.16 14.29 -5.04
CA GLN A 147 10.91 15.46 -4.59
C GLN A 147 11.83 15.12 -3.42
N THR A 148 11.31 14.33 -2.47
CA THR A 148 12.07 13.88 -1.30
C THR A 148 13.23 12.97 -1.71
N ALA A 149 12.98 11.98 -2.59
CA ALA A 149 13.99 11.07 -3.08
C ALA A 149 15.13 11.82 -3.81
N ARG A 150 14.79 12.79 -4.65
CA ARG A 150 15.76 13.66 -5.33
C ARG A 150 16.60 14.49 -4.36
N LYS A 151 15.96 15.05 -3.31
CA LYS A 151 16.63 15.83 -2.26
C LYS A 151 17.69 14.99 -1.52
N ILE A 152 17.41 13.73 -1.24
CA ILE A 152 18.35 12.81 -0.57
C ILE A 152 19.26 12.06 -1.55
N LYS A 153 19.21 12.40 -2.85
CA LYS A 153 20.00 11.79 -3.94
C LYS A 153 19.75 10.28 -4.08
N LEU A 154 18.54 9.84 -3.81
CA LEU A 154 18.12 8.46 -4.02
C LEU A 154 17.80 8.23 -5.51
N HIS A 155 18.22 7.06 -6.05
CA HIS A 155 17.90 6.69 -7.42
C HIS A 155 16.43 6.31 -7.53
N VAL A 156 15.63 7.17 -8.17
CA VAL A 156 14.17 7.03 -8.25
C VAL A 156 13.68 7.16 -9.68
N LYS A 157 12.71 6.32 -10.07
CA LYS A 157 11.92 6.44 -11.29
C LYS A 157 10.49 6.80 -10.92
N ARG A 158 9.98 7.89 -11.47
CA ARG A 158 8.56 8.26 -11.36
C ARG A 158 7.75 7.57 -12.44
N GLY A 159 6.64 6.93 -12.05
CA GLY A 159 5.79 6.14 -12.93
C GLY A 159 6.35 4.75 -13.23
N GLY A 160 5.45 3.84 -13.50
CA GLY A 160 5.70 2.46 -13.90
C GLY A 160 4.54 1.55 -13.58
N THR A 161 4.25 0.63 -14.48
CA THR A 161 3.21 -0.39 -14.33
C THR A 161 3.73 -1.55 -13.49
N TYR A 162 3.11 -1.77 -12.34
CA TYR A 162 3.41 -2.88 -11.45
C TYR A 162 2.45 -4.04 -11.70
N LEU A 163 2.95 -5.16 -12.22
CA LEU A 163 2.20 -6.40 -12.30
C LEU A 163 2.26 -7.12 -10.96
N VAL A 164 1.09 -7.41 -10.38
CA VAL A 164 0.99 -8.12 -9.11
C VAL A 164 0.55 -9.56 -9.36
N MET A 165 1.47 -10.49 -9.18
CA MET A 165 1.23 -11.93 -9.28
C MET A 165 0.74 -12.52 -7.95
N GLU A 166 0.13 -13.71 -8.00
CA GLU A 166 -0.36 -14.37 -6.78
C GLU A 166 0.77 -14.79 -5.83
N GLY A 167 1.83 -15.43 -6.34
CA GLY A 167 2.84 -16.09 -5.53
C GLY A 167 2.32 -17.35 -4.81
N PRO A 168 3.02 -17.92 -3.80
CA PRO A 168 4.29 -17.45 -3.27
C PRO A 168 5.52 -17.81 -4.12
N GLN A 169 5.37 -18.64 -5.17
CA GLN A 169 6.46 -18.96 -6.08
C GLN A 169 6.78 -17.75 -6.96
N PHE A 170 8.04 -17.64 -7.40
CA PHE A 170 8.44 -16.70 -8.42
C PHE A 170 7.95 -17.12 -9.80
N SER A 171 8.02 -16.22 -10.77
CA SER A 171 7.60 -16.46 -12.15
C SER A 171 8.36 -17.62 -12.80
N THR A 172 7.69 -18.37 -13.62
CA THR A 172 8.36 -19.17 -14.66
C THR A 172 8.91 -18.22 -15.75
N LEU A 173 9.92 -18.66 -16.50
CA LEU A 173 10.47 -17.88 -17.63
C LEU A 173 9.40 -17.49 -18.66
N ALA A 174 8.44 -18.38 -18.90
CA ALA A 174 7.33 -18.13 -19.83
C ALA A 174 6.39 -17.05 -19.31
N GLU A 175 6.05 -17.07 -18.02
CA GLU A 175 5.27 -16.02 -17.38
C GLU A 175 5.99 -14.68 -17.40
N SER A 176 7.27 -14.64 -17.04
CA SER A 176 8.08 -13.43 -17.04
C SER A 176 8.13 -12.77 -18.42
N ARG A 177 8.34 -13.58 -19.47
CA ARG A 177 8.27 -13.11 -20.86
C ARG A 177 6.89 -12.56 -21.23
N LEU A 178 5.80 -13.25 -20.84
CA LEU A 178 4.43 -12.79 -21.05
C LEU A 178 4.20 -11.45 -20.36
N TYR A 179 4.61 -11.31 -19.10
CA TYR A 179 4.42 -10.07 -18.32
C TYR A 179 5.11 -8.87 -18.94
N ARG A 180 6.29 -9.08 -19.55
CA ARG A 180 6.98 -8.06 -20.34
C ARG A 180 6.18 -7.62 -21.57
N THR A 181 5.54 -8.56 -22.27
CA THR A 181 4.69 -8.24 -23.45
C THR A 181 3.43 -7.45 -23.07
N LEU A 182 2.95 -7.57 -21.82
CA LEU A 182 1.84 -6.75 -21.29
C LEU A 182 2.24 -5.29 -20.99
N GLY A 183 3.51 -4.94 -21.20
CA GLY A 183 4.00 -3.58 -20.92
C GLY A 183 4.22 -3.31 -19.43
N SER A 184 4.40 -4.36 -18.62
CA SER A 184 4.71 -4.19 -17.20
C SER A 184 6.18 -3.79 -17.00
N ASP A 185 6.43 -2.86 -16.09
CA ASP A 185 7.77 -2.37 -15.75
C ASP A 185 8.43 -3.17 -14.63
N ILE A 186 7.63 -3.57 -13.65
CA ILE A 186 8.07 -4.27 -12.43
C ILE A 186 7.05 -5.33 -12.02
N ILE A 187 7.50 -6.31 -11.22
CA ILE A 187 6.69 -7.42 -10.75
C ILE A 187 6.87 -7.66 -9.25
N GLY A 188 5.79 -7.98 -8.57
CA GLY A 188 5.81 -8.41 -7.17
C GLY A 188 4.48 -9.06 -6.77
N MET A 189 4.24 -9.21 -5.45
CA MET A 189 3.15 -10.08 -4.98
C MET A 189 2.15 -9.37 -4.04
N THR A 190 2.34 -8.10 -3.66
CA THR A 190 1.66 -7.59 -2.46
C THR A 190 0.77 -6.37 -2.64
N ASN A 191 0.96 -5.54 -3.68
CA ASN A 191 0.23 -4.27 -3.80
C ASN A 191 -1.22 -4.42 -4.30
N MET A 192 -1.62 -5.61 -4.73
CA MET A 192 -3.01 -5.94 -4.97
C MET A 192 -3.45 -7.10 -4.06
N PRO A 193 -4.58 -6.94 -3.39
CA PRO A 193 -5.61 -5.91 -3.49
C PRO A 193 -5.37 -4.67 -2.62
N GLU A 194 -4.20 -4.48 -2.01
CA GLU A 194 -3.91 -3.39 -1.06
C GLU A 194 -4.33 -2.01 -1.61
N ALA A 195 -3.94 -1.67 -2.84
CA ALA A 195 -4.30 -0.40 -3.48
C ALA A 195 -5.82 -0.25 -3.72
N LYS A 196 -6.51 -1.34 -4.13
CA LYS A 196 -7.97 -1.35 -4.30
C LYS A 196 -8.68 -1.05 -2.99
N LEU A 197 -8.24 -1.70 -1.91
CA LEU A 197 -8.82 -1.55 -0.58
C LEU A 197 -8.52 -0.17 0.02
N ALA A 198 -7.32 0.37 -0.19
CA ALA A 198 -7.00 1.73 0.20
C ALA A 198 -7.92 2.75 -0.51
N ARG A 199 -8.19 2.54 -1.81
CA ARG A 199 -9.12 3.37 -2.58
C ARG A 199 -10.54 3.30 -2.03
N GLU A 200 -11.06 2.09 -1.76
CA GLU A 200 -12.38 1.90 -1.14
C GLU A 200 -12.47 2.47 0.28
N ALA A 201 -11.35 2.49 1.02
CA ALA A 201 -11.28 3.08 2.36
C ALA A 201 -11.05 4.60 2.34
N GLU A 202 -11.03 5.24 1.17
CA GLU A 202 -10.75 6.68 1.02
C GLU A 202 -9.43 7.10 1.69
N ILE A 203 -8.40 6.27 1.51
CA ILE A 203 -7.02 6.52 1.93
C ILE A 203 -6.20 6.88 0.68
N ALA A 204 -5.54 8.04 0.71
CA ALA A 204 -4.57 8.39 -0.33
C ALA A 204 -3.40 7.40 -0.26
N TYR A 205 -3.18 6.64 -1.33
CA TYR A 205 -2.22 5.53 -1.37
C TYR A 205 -1.07 5.84 -2.33
N CYS A 206 0.16 5.63 -1.88
CA CYS A 206 1.36 5.73 -2.70
C CYS A 206 2.19 4.46 -2.56
N SER A 207 2.50 3.82 -3.68
CA SER A 207 3.33 2.62 -3.74
C SER A 207 4.76 2.97 -4.14
N ILE A 208 5.72 2.56 -3.31
CA ILE A 208 7.16 2.70 -3.52
C ILE A 208 7.75 1.29 -3.63
N ALA A 209 8.11 0.91 -4.85
CA ALA A 209 8.66 -0.40 -5.15
C ALA A 209 10.20 -0.34 -5.16
N MET A 210 10.84 -1.21 -4.40
CA MET A 210 12.29 -1.32 -4.28
C MET A 210 12.76 -2.48 -5.17
N VAL A 211 13.41 -2.17 -6.27
CA VAL A 211 13.86 -3.19 -7.23
C VAL A 211 15.03 -3.98 -6.64
N THR A 212 14.89 -5.30 -6.57
CA THR A 212 15.89 -6.21 -6.01
C THR A 212 16.61 -7.05 -7.06
N ASP A 213 15.97 -7.33 -8.18
CA ASP A 213 16.43 -8.26 -9.22
C ASP A 213 15.76 -7.96 -10.58
N TYR A 214 16.07 -8.75 -11.60
CA TYR A 214 15.46 -8.67 -12.94
C TYR A 214 14.42 -9.78 -13.20
N ASP A 215 13.77 -10.31 -12.16
CA ASP A 215 12.96 -11.51 -12.31
C ASP A 215 13.79 -12.65 -12.96
N CYS A 216 13.21 -13.54 -13.74
CA CYS A 216 13.93 -14.67 -14.37
C CYS A 216 14.15 -14.52 -15.89
N TRP A 217 13.86 -13.35 -16.47
CA TRP A 217 13.93 -13.15 -17.93
C TRP A 217 15.30 -12.69 -18.45
N HIS A 218 16.17 -12.17 -17.60
CA HIS A 218 17.43 -11.55 -18.00
C HIS A 218 18.53 -12.60 -18.09
N ASP A 219 19.10 -12.77 -19.30
CA ASP A 219 20.03 -13.87 -19.59
C ASP A 219 21.37 -13.76 -18.84
N ASP A 220 21.81 -12.54 -18.51
CA ASP A 220 23.09 -12.27 -17.81
C ASP A 220 22.98 -12.28 -16.27
N HIS A 221 21.81 -12.60 -15.72
CA HIS A 221 21.57 -12.64 -14.29
C HIS A 221 21.08 -14.02 -13.84
N ASP A 222 21.51 -14.44 -12.65
CA ASP A 222 21.06 -15.69 -12.04
C ASP A 222 19.56 -15.67 -11.76
N ASN A 223 18.94 -16.84 -11.75
CA ASN A 223 17.53 -16.98 -11.37
C ASN A 223 17.28 -16.40 -9.98
N VAL A 224 16.10 -15.78 -9.82
CA VAL A 224 15.68 -15.17 -8.56
C VAL A 224 15.57 -16.21 -7.47
N THR A 225 16.24 -15.97 -6.35
CA THR A 225 16.11 -16.76 -5.13
C THR A 225 15.73 -15.86 -3.96
N ALA A 226 15.06 -16.41 -2.95
CA ALA A 226 14.76 -15.66 -1.73
C ALA A 226 16.02 -15.05 -1.09
N GLN A 227 17.15 -15.76 -1.16
CA GLN A 227 18.43 -15.30 -0.62
C GLN A 227 18.98 -14.09 -1.39
N SER A 228 18.97 -14.10 -2.73
CA SER A 228 19.44 -12.97 -3.55
C SER A 228 18.58 -11.72 -3.35
N VAL A 229 17.26 -11.89 -3.26
CA VAL A 229 16.31 -10.82 -2.93
C VAL A 229 16.63 -10.21 -1.56
N LEU A 230 16.85 -11.03 -0.53
CA LEU A 230 17.15 -10.54 0.83
C LEU A 230 18.47 -9.75 0.90
N VAL A 231 19.49 -10.17 0.17
CA VAL A 231 20.79 -9.45 0.13
C VAL A 231 20.62 -8.05 -0.45
N THR A 232 19.91 -7.92 -1.59
CA THR A 232 19.67 -6.61 -2.21
C THR A 232 18.70 -5.78 -1.37
N LEU A 233 17.65 -6.40 -0.81
CA LEU A 233 16.68 -5.74 0.04
C LEU A 233 17.35 -5.14 1.29
N SER A 234 18.31 -5.83 1.91
CA SER A 234 19.01 -5.30 3.09
C SER A 234 19.74 -3.98 2.81
N LYS A 235 20.30 -3.82 1.60
CA LYS A 235 20.90 -2.56 1.14
C LYS A 235 19.84 -1.48 0.92
N ASN A 236 18.69 -1.84 0.36
CA ASN A 236 17.60 -0.91 0.08
C ASN A 236 16.87 -0.45 1.35
N ILE A 237 16.88 -1.23 2.44
CA ILE A 237 16.19 -0.89 3.68
C ILE A 237 16.72 0.41 4.30
N SER A 238 18.03 0.62 4.32
CA SER A 238 18.61 1.85 4.86
C SER A 238 18.16 3.10 4.08
N GLU A 239 18.13 2.99 2.76
CA GLU A 239 17.65 4.07 1.89
C GLU A 239 16.14 4.26 2.01
N ALA A 240 15.36 3.19 2.16
CA ALA A 240 13.92 3.26 2.43
C ALA A 240 13.63 3.98 3.75
N LYS A 241 14.37 3.67 4.83
CA LYS A 241 14.25 4.36 6.13
C LYS A 241 14.54 5.86 5.99
N ARG A 242 15.59 6.24 5.27
CA ARG A 242 15.91 7.65 4.98
C ARG A 242 14.79 8.33 4.21
N LEU A 243 14.27 7.67 3.18
CA LEU A 243 13.16 8.17 2.37
C LEU A 243 11.90 8.36 3.23
N ILE A 244 11.53 7.37 4.04
CA ILE A 244 10.38 7.43 4.95
C ILE A 244 10.48 8.63 5.88
N GLN A 245 11.59 8.76 6.62
CA GLN A 245 11.79 9.84 7.59
C GLN A 245 11.71 11.21 6.93
N THR A 246 12.34 11.37 5.76
CA THR A 246 12.33 12.65 5.05
C THR A 246 10.96 12.94 4.43
N THR A 247 10.26 11.92 3.90
CA THR A 247 8.92 12.07 3.33
C THR A 247 7.91 12.50 4.41
N ILE A 248 7.93 11.84 5.58
CA ILE A 248 7.02 12.19 6.69
C ILE A 248 7.20 13.66 7.09
N THR A 249 8.44 14.16 7.10
CA THR A 249 8.71 15.58 7.44
C THR A 249 8.34 16.55 6.33
N SER A 250 8.13 16.07 5.11
CA SER A 250 7.77 16.88 3.93
C SER A 250 6.27 16.90 3.66
N VAL A 251 5.51 15.99 4.28
CA VAL A 251 4.05 15.96 4.17
C VAL A 251 3.44 17.03 5.08
N ASP A 252 2.48 17.78 4.55
CA ASP A 252 1.74 18.79 5.34
C ASP A 252 1.11 18.14 6.58
N LYS A 253 1.33 18.74 7.76
CA LYS A 253 0.72 18.29 9.03
C LYS A 253 -0.81 18.38 8.99
N VAL A 254 -1.34 19.40 8.30
CA VAL A 254 -2.77 19.54 8.07
C VAL A 254 -3.16 18.72 6.86
N PHE A 255 -4.18 17.89 7.04
CA PHE A 255 -4.71 17.10 5.93
C PHE A 255 -5.35 17.99 4.87
N LYS A 256 -4.91 17.84 3.63
CA LYS A 256 -5.56 18.40 2.43
C LYS A 256 -6.04 17.24 1.57
N PRO A 257 -7.29 17.27 1.06
CA PRO A 257 -7.76 16.30 0.07
C PRO A 257 -6.83 16.30 -1.15
N CYS A 258 -6.57 15.11 -1.71
CA CYS A 258 -5.73 15.01 -2.90
C CYS A 258 -6.51 15.40 -4.16
N SER A 259 -5.78 15.87 -5.18
CA SER A 259 -6.32 16.26 -6.48
C SER A 259 -7.02 15.12 -7.24
N ASP A 260 -6.58 13.86 -7.01
CA ASP A 260 -7.16 12.66 -7.62
C ASP A 260 -8.45 12.16 -6.95
N GLY A 261 -8.99 12.90 -5.97
CA GLY A 261 -10.21 12.51 -5.26
C GLY A 261 -10.07 11.24 -4.43
N CYS A 262 -8.86 10.89 -3.95
CA CYS A 262 -8.64 9.68 -3.15
C CYS A 262 -9.54 9.62 -1.91
N ASN A 263 -9.78 10.77 -1.28
CA ASN A 263 -10.52 10.87 -0.02
C ASN A 263 -12.04 11.01 -0.22
N THR A 264 -12.49 11.00 -1.47
CA THR A 264 -13.91 11.11 -1.88
C THR A 264 -14.29 10.04 -2.91
N SER A 265 -13.50 8.99 -3.02
CA SER A 265 -13.67 7.92 -4.02
C SER A 265 -15.02 7.19 -3.92
N LEU A 266 -15.69 7.25 -2.79
CA LEU A 266 -17.01 6.65 -2.57
C LEU A 266 -18.19 7.58 -2.90
N ASP A 267 -17.98 8.86 -3.26
CA ASP A 267 -19.08 9.80 -3.42
C ASP A 267 -20.10 9.36 -4.49
N ASN A 268 -19.62 8.78 -5.58
CA ASN A 268 -20.48 8.31 -6.68
C ASN A 268 -20.30 6.78 -6.92
N ALA A 269 -19.85 6.05 -5.92
CA ALA A 269 -19.51 4.63 -6.07
C ALA A 269 -20.59 3.68 -5.53
N LEU A 270 -21.48 4.15 -4.67
CA LEU A 270 -22.46 3.31 -3.97
C LEU A 270 -23.59 2.91 -4.92
N CYS A 271 -23.80 1.60 -5.09
CA CYS A 271 -24.85 1.05 -5.96
C CYS A 271 -26.08 0.58 -5.16
N THR A 272 -25.87 0.06 -3.94
CA THR A 272 -26.98 -0.48 -3.15
C THR A 272 -27.75 0.64 -2.45
N GLY A 273 -29.06 0.75 -2.75
CA GLY A 273 -29.96 1.69 -2.07
C GLY A 273 -30.09 1.40 -0.58
N LEU A 274 -30.30 2.43 0.24
CA LEU A 274 -30.30 2.35 1.71
C LEU A 274 -31.17 1.22 2.27
N LYS A 275 -32.40 1.06 1.76
CA LYS A 275 -33.37 0.07 2.21
C LYS A 275 -32.98 -1.40 1.98
N PHE A 276 -31.95 -1.63 1.13
CA PHE A 276 -31.47 -2.97 0.79
C PHE A 276 -30.19 -3.35 1.51
N ARG A 277 -29.56 -2.40 2.24
CA ARG A 277 -28.33 -2.65 2.99
C ARG A 277 -28.65 -3.34 4.31
N SER A 278 -28.06 -4.50 4.54
CA SER A 278 -28.22 -5.18 5.82
C SER A 278 -27.51 -4.41 6.94
N GLU A 279 -28.06 -4.46 8.16
CA GLU A 279 -27.40 -3.87 9.33
C GLU A 279 -26.01 -4.47 9.58
N THR A 280 -25.85 -5.78 9.32
CA THR A 280 -24.58 -6.48 9.46
C THR A 280 -23.52 -5.90 8.53
N SER A 281 -23.85 -5.67 7.25
CA SER A 281 -22.94 -5.08 6.27
C SER A 281 -22.60 -3.64 6.65
N GLN A 282 -23.59 -2.85 7.11
CA GLN A 282 -23.36 -1.48 7.56
C GLN A 282 -22.43 -1.42 8.78
N ARG A 283 -22.61 -2.30 9.78
CA ARG A 283 -21.71 -2.38 10.95
C ARG A 283 -20.28 -2.75 10.56
N LYS A 284 -20.10 -3.71 9.63
CA LYS A 284 -18.78 -4.07 9.13
C LYS A 284 -18.06 -2.90 8.46
N LEU A 285 -18.80 -2.08 7.73
CA LEU A 285 -18.29 -0.97 6.94
C LEU A 285 -18.24 0.38 7.69
N GLU A 286 -18.64 0.41 8.96
CA GLU A 286 -18.76 1.66 9.74
C GLU A 286 -17.49 2.53 9.75
N THR A 287 -16.29 1.91 9.68
CA THR A 287 -15.02 2.63 9.64
C THR A 287 -14.64 3.01 8.22
N VAL A 288 -14.69 2.05 7.30
CA VAL A 288 -14.26 2.21 5.91
C VAL A 288 -15.17 3.18 5.16
N ALA A 289 -16.50 3.03 5.29
CA ALA A 289 -17.50 3.83 4.59
C ALA A 289 -18.15 4.91 5.47
N LYS A 290 -17.59 5.24 6.63
CA LYS A 290 -18.17 6.15 7.64
C LYS A 290 -18.75 7.43 7.04
N ARG A 291 -18.03 8.04 6.10
CA ARG A 291 -18.42 9.32 5.47
C ARG A 291 -19.68 9.21 4.61
N VAL A 292 -19.92 8.05 4.04
CA VAL A 292 -20.99 7.83 3.04
C VAL A 292 -22.01 6.76 3.42
N ILE A 293 -21.84 6.10 4.56
CA ILE A 293 -22.66 4.93 4.95
C ILE A 293 -24.17 5.22 4.98
N ASN A 294 -24.54 6.45 5.27
CA ASN A 294 -25.94 6.92 5.31
C ASN A 294 -26.38 7.65 4.02
N LYS A 295 -25.52 7.75 3.01
CA LYS A 295 -25.89 8.33 1.72
C LYS A 295 -26.70 7.30 0.92
N SER A 296 -27.71 7.75 0.18
CA SER A 296 -28.41 6.89 -0.79
C SER A 296 -27.41 6.40 -1.85
N GLY A 297 -27.55 5.12 -2.22
CA GLY A 297 -27.06 4.66 -3.52
C GLY A 297 -28.02 5.04 -4.64
N TRP A 298 -27.81 4.51 -5.80
CA TRP A 298 -28.63 4.73 -6.98
C TRP A 298 -30.10 4.37 -6.73
#